data_b3c090e6696da8967b4a9069064af34b
#
_entry.id   b3c090e6696da8967b4a9069064af34b
#
_cell.length_a   1.000
_cell.length_b   1.000
_cell.length_c   1.000
_cell.angle_alpha   90.00
_cell.angle_beta   90.00
_cell.angle_gamma   90.00
#
_symmetry.space_group_name_H-M   'P 1'
#
loop_
_entity.id
_entity.type
_entity.pdbx_description
1 polymer ?
#
loop_
_entity_poly.entity_id
_entity_poly.type
_entity_poly.pdbx_seq_one_letter_code
_entity_poly.pdbx_strand_id
1 'polypeptide(L)'
;MNIAFVVIGEEIISGLTEEKNFKKVASELYDLGFSLYLQVVGDRKEDIKFALDKAEKFADFIICSGGLGSTSDDITRKVASEYFSLPLKQYDQAVESMKKRLEERFGRKYDDIPDYLKIQCSFPAGAEIIPNTKGSAFCFKIKKGEKNFYFLPGVPFEFSAMFDEFVLEDIKKAFPNAFKYEEVVFKIFGLTETQIENYVEQIGIPDSVVRISYFPSFPEVMLRIIGKKQQSFFEFIEKVKDTVGNFIYSDDVNKSFKDVVSDFLKKSGLFISVAESFTGGELSNMITDVAGSSSYFRGGEIVYTADAKISLGVSKDVIERFGTVSHECAQELARAAKSKFKSDIGLSTTGVAGPDKLEGKNPGLFYIGIAYPDDRVESFEFFFNIGRKNLKVLGAYLALKIVLDFLKKTDRK
;
A
#
# COMPACT_ATOMS: atom_id res chain seq x y z
N MET A 1 -19.87 -4.36 -17.84
CA MET A 1 -20.28 -5.13 -16.65
C MET A 1 -20.34 -4.15 -15.48
N ASN A 2 -21.49 -4.04 -14.82
CA ASN A 2 -21.70 -3.00 -13.82
C ASN A 2 -21.90 -3.59 -12.43
N ILE A 3 -21.22 -3.04 -11.45
CA ILE A 3 -21.33 -3.39 -10.03
C ILE A 3 -21.59 -2.12 -9.24
N ALA A 4 -22.59 -2.14 -8.37
CA ALA A 4 -22.88 -1.07 -7.45
C ALA A 4 -22.45 -1.43 -6.05
N PHE A 5 -21.83 -0.49 -5.36
CA PHE A 5 -21.43 -0.60 -3.98
C PHE A 5 -22.11 0.49 -3.14
N VAL A 6 -22.84 0.08 -2.11
CA VAL A 6 -23.57 0.98 -1.21
C VAL A 6 -22.97 0.84 0.19
N VAL A 7 -22.36 1.89 0.68
CA VAL A 7 -21.84 1.99 2.04
C VAL A 7 -22.91 2.63 2.92
N ILE A 8 -23.24 1.98 4.03
CA ILE A 8 -24.24 2.42 5.00
C ILE A 8 -23.53 2.64 6.33
N GLY A 9 -23.44 3.87 6.80
CA GLY A 9 -22.82 4.24 8.06
C GLY A 9 -22.66 5.75 8.21
N GLU A 10 -23.21 6.30 9.28
CA GLU A 10 -23.13 7.73 9.61
C GLU A 10 -21.68 8.14 9.91
N GLU A 11 -20.85 7.25 10.47
CA GLU A 11 -19.43 7.49 10.77
C GLU A 11 -18.58 7.67 9.52
N ILE A 12 -18.99 7.09 8.40
CA ILE A 12 -18.31 7.25 7.11
C ILE A 12 -18.67 8.61 6.48
N ILE A 13 -19.97 8.96 6.48
CA ILE A 13 -20.44 10.26 5.95
C ILE A 13 -19.87 11.43 6.76
N SER A 14 -19.82 11.29 8.08
CA SER A 14 -19.26 12.32 8.97
C SER A 14 -17.73 12.44 8.90
N GLY A 15 -17.06 11.52 8.21
CA GLY A 15 -15.61 11.49 8.09
C GLY A 15 -14.87 11.04 9.35
N LEU A 16 -15.59 10.46 10.33
CA LEU A 16 -14.99 9.90 11.55
C LEU A 16 -14.23 8.60 11.28
N THR A 17 -14.67 7.85 10.27
CA THR A 17 -14.07 6.57 9.87
C THR A 17 -13.79 6.57 8.36
N GLU A 18 -12.63 6.03 7.99
CA GLU A 18 -12.24 5.86 6.59
C GLU A 18 -12.95 4.65 5.97
N GLU A 19 -13.52 4.83 4.77
CA GLU A 19 -14.09 3.73 4.00
C GLU A 19 -13.00 2.83 3.41
N LYS A 20 -13.01 1.53 3.74
CA LYS A 20 -12.00 0.55 3.32
C LYS A 20 -12.56 -0.60 2.50
N ASN A 21 -13.87 -0.85 2.59
CA ASN A 21 -14.52 -1.99 1.95
C ASN A 21 -14.63 -1.81 0.43
N PHE A 22 -14.96 -0.59 -0.02
CA PHE A 22 -14.94 -0.27 -1.46
C PHE A 22 -13.54 -0.39 -2.06
N LYS A 23 -12.50 -0.01 -1.31
CA LYS A 23 -11.12 -0.19 -1.76
C LYS A 23 -10.83 -1.65 -2.10
N LYS A 24 -11.30 -2.60 -1.26
CA LYS A 24 -11.18 -4.05 -1.51
C LYS A 24 -11.92 -4.44 -2.80
N VAL A 25 -13.17 -4.03 -2.96
CA VAL A 25 -13.98 -4.33 -4.16
C VAL A 25 -13.34 -3.75 -5.42
N ALA A 26 -12.88 -2.49 -5.34
CA ALA A 26 -12.24 -1.82 -6.47
C ALA A 26 -10.94 -2.52 -6.87
N SER A 27 -10.11 -2.92 -5.91
CA SER A 27 -8.84 -3.61 -6.20
C SER A 27 -9.02 -4.97 -6.89
N GLU A 28 -10.16 -5.65 -6.66
CA GLU A 28 -10.43 -6.95 -7.28
C GLU A 28 -11.13 -6.84 -8.64
N LEU A 29 -11.90 -5.78 -8.88
CA LEU A 29 -12.84 -5.77 -9.99
C LEU A 29 -12.61 -4.66 -11.02
N TYR A 30 -12.08 -3.49 -10.61
CA TYR A 30 -12.00 -2.33 -11.50
C TYR A 30 -11.14 -2.61 -12.74
N ASP A 31 -10.00 -3.25 -12.55
CA ASP A 31 -9.06 -3.53 -13.63
C ASP A 31 -9.48 -4.71 -14.52
N LEU A 32 -10.47 -5.46 -14.09
CA LEU A 32 -11.10 -6.51 -14.89
C LEU A 32 -12.17 -5.97 -15.86
N GLY A 33 -12.29 -4.64 -15.95
CA GLY A 33 -13.23 -3.97 -16.84
C GLY A 33 -14.65 -3.83 -16.28
N PHE A 34 -14.81 -3.98 -14.95
CA PHE A 34 -16.07 -3.67 -14.30
C PHE A 34 -16.22 -2.15 -14.10
N SER A 35 -17.39 -1.61 -14.47
CA SER A 35 -17.78 -0.26 -14.09
C SER A 35 -18.32 -0.28 -12.66
N LEU A 36 -17.67 0.44 -11.76
CA LEU A 36 -18.03 0.50 -10.36
C LEU A 36 -18.79 1.78 -10.06
N TYR A 37 -19.93 1.65 -9.39
CA TYR A 37 -20.73 2.76 -8.87
C TYR A 37 -20.68 2.73 -7.35
N LEU A 38 -20.18 3.80 -6.72
CA LEU A 38 -20.12 3.93 -5.27
C LEU A 38 -21.14 4.95 -4.78
N GLN A 39 -21.89 4.59 -3.75
CA GLN A 39 -22.72 5.50 -2.99
C GLN A 39 -22.50 5.29 -1.49
N VAL A 40 -22.34 6.38 -0.74
CA VAL A 40 -22.22 6.38 0.72
C VAL A 40 -23.48 7.06 1.27
N VAL A 41 -24.15 6.41 2.22
CA VAL A 41 -25.37 6.90 2.85
C VAL A 41 -25.30 6.71 4.36
N GLY A 42 -26.01 7.56 5.10
CA GLY A 42 -26.20 7.41 6.55
C GLY A 42 -27.24 6.35 6.91
N ASP A 43 -27.41 6.18 8.23
CA ASP A 43 -28.33 5.19 8.81
C ASP A 43 -29.78 5.70 8.83
N ARG A 44 -30.23 6.27 7.70
CA ARG A 44 -31.62 6.72 7.48
C ARG A 44 -32.30 5.85 6.45
N LYS A 45 -33.53 5.45 6.76
CA LYS A 45 -34.31 4.54 5.91
C LYS A 45 -34.50 5.07 4.48
N GLU A 46 -34.81 6.34 4.33
CA GLU A 46 -35.04 6.99 3.05
C GLU A 46 -33.80 7.02 2.20
N ASP A 47 -32.65 7.32 2.83
CA ASP A 47 -31.36 7.41 2.16
C ASP A 47 -30.89 6.03 1.68
N ILE A 48 -31.04 5.00 2.51
CA ILE A 48 -30.71 3.61 2.14
C ILE A 48 -31.61 3.13 0.99
N LYS A 49 -32.93 3.39 1.05
CA LYS A 49 -33.84 3.03 -0.05
C LYS A 49 -33.48 3.73 -1.35
N PHE A 50 -33.20 5.03 -1.28
CA PHE A 50 -32.75 5.79 -2.44
C PHE A 50 -31.45 5.23 -3.04
N ALA A 51 -30.49 4.85 -2.20
CA ALA A 51 -29.25 4.23 -2.64
C ALA A 51 -29.49 2.89 -3.35
N LEU A 52 -30.34 2.03 -2.78
CA LEU A 52 -30.73 0.76 -3.39
C LEU A 52 -31.42 0.95 -4.74
N ASP A 53 -32.34 1.93 -4.87
CA ASP A 53 -33.00 2.27 -6.13
C ASP A 53 -32.02 2.70 -7.22
N LYS A 54 -31.02 3.52 -6.86
CA LYS A 54 -29.98 3.96 -7.80
C LYS A 54 -29.06 2.82 -8.19
N ALA A 55 -28.63 2.03 -7.22
CA ALA A 55 -27.78 0.87 -7.43
C ALA A 55 -28.46 -0.17 -8.35
N GLU A 56 -29.75 -0.46 -8.12
CA GLU A 56 -30.53 -1.39 -8.93
C GLU A 56 -30.65 -0.96 -10.40
N LYS A 57 -30.75 0.36 -10.66
CA LYS A 57 -30.79 0.89 -12.04
C LYS A 57 -29.45 0.79 -12.76
N PHE A 58 -28.35 0.85 -12.00
CA PHE A 58 -27.01 0.87 -12.57
C PHE A 58 -26.43 -0.53 -12.80
N ALA A 59 -26.68 -1.48 -11.89
CA ALA A 59 -25.95 -2.74 -11.83
C ALA A 59 -26.85 -3.97 -11.67
N ASP A 60 -26.27 -5.13 -11.96
CA ASP A 60 -26.89 -6.44 -11.74
C ASP A 60 -26.33 -7.11 -10.46
N PHE A 61 -25.16 -6.67 -9.99
CA PHE A 61 -24.57 -7.03 -8.71
C PHE A 61 -24.51 -5.79 -7.82
N ILE A 62 -25.27 -5.81 -6.74
CA ILE A 62 -25.36 -4.73 -5.76
C ILE A 62 -24.80 -5.24 -4.44
N ILE A 63 -23.76 -4.60 -3.94
CA ILE A 63 -23.06 -4.96 -2.70
C ILE A 63 -23.30 -3.85 -1.69
N CYS A 64 -23.96 -4.17 -0.59
CA CYS A 64 -24.21 -3.24 0.51
C CYS A 64 -23.30 -3.60 1.68
N SER A 65 -22.71 -2.61 2.32
CA SER A 65 -21.82 -2.78 3.48
C SER A 65 -22.26 -1.90 4.62
N GLY A 66 -22.53 -2.49 5.79
CA GLY A 66 -22.87 -1.79 7.03
C GLY A 66 -24.33 -1.97 7.50
N GLY A 67 -24.61 -1.53 8.73
CA GLY A 67 -25.93 -1.56 9.36
C GLY A 67 -26.51 -2.95 9.67
N LEU A 68 -25.63 -3.97 9.89
CA LEU A 68 -26.02 -5.36 10.20
C LEU A 68 -25.73 -5.78 11.66
N GLY A 69 -25.35 -4.87 12.52
CA GLY A 69 -25.11 -5.14 13.93
C GLY A 69 -26.38 -5.35 14.76
N SER A 70 -26.28 -5.13 16.06
CA SER A 70 -27.38 -5.30 17.03
C SER A 70 -27.86 -3.98 17.64
N THR A 71 -27.31 -2.86 17.22
CA THR A 71 -27.65 -1.54 17.75
C THR A 71 -28.89 -0.97 17.08
N SER A 72 -29.48 0.09 17.61
CA SER A 72 -30.75 0.66 17.12
C SER A 72 -30.62 1.33 15.74
N ASP A 73 -29.42 1.72 15.38
CA ASP A 73 -29.01 2.31 14.09
C ASP A 73 -28.73 1.25 13.02
N ASP A 74 -28.58 -0.02 13.39
CA ASP A 74 -28.42 -1.14 12.47
C ASP A 74 -29.74 -1.51 11.76
N ILE A 75 -30.21 -0.64 10.88
CA ILE A 75 -31.54 -0.77 10.25
C ILE A 75 -31.54 -1.45 8.87
N THR A 76 -30.38 -1.82 8.33
CA THR A 76 -30.23 -2.34 6.96
C THR A 76 -31.14 -3.54 6.68
N ARG A 77 -31.28 -4.52 7.60
CA ARG A 77 -32.19 -5.67 7.43
C ARG A 77 -33.64 -5.25 7.33
N LYS A 78 -34.08 -4.29 8.15
CA LYS A 78 -35.44 -3.76 8.14
C LYS A 78 -35.70 -2.99 6.86
N VAL A 79 -34.76 -2.17 6.43
CA VAL A 79 -34.94 -1.40 5.18
C VAL A 79 -34.94 -2.33 3.97
N ALA A 80 -34.07 -3.37 3.94
CA ALA A 80 -34.11 -4.40 2.90
C ALA A 80 -35.47 -5.14 2.87
N SER A 81 -36.00 -5.54 4.04
CA SER A 81 -37.33 -6.16 4.16
C SER A 81 -38.41 -5.30 3.52
N GLU A 82 -38.43 -4.01 3.80
CA GLU A 82 -39.39 -3.08 3.22
C GLU A 82 -39.17 -2.82 1.72
N TYR A 83 -37.90 -2.67 1.30
CA TYR A 83 -37.55 -2.41 -0.09
C TYR A 83 -37.98 -3.55 -1.02
N PHE A 84 -37.75 -4.79 -0.59
CA PHE A 84 -38.14 -5.98 -1.37
C PHE A 84 -39.58 -6.44 -1.09
N SER A 85 -40.28 -5.79 -0.17
CA SER A 85 -41.63 -6.21 0.29
C SER A 85 -41.63 -7.65 0.82
N LEU A 86 -40.56 -8.04 1.51
CA LEU A 86 -40.37 -9.36 2.10
C LEU A 86 -40.39 -9.23 3.64
N PRO A 87 -41.34 -9.85 4.37
CA PRO A 87 -41.39 -9.72 5.83
C PRO A 87 -40.13 -10.30 6.49
N LEU A 88 -39.70 -9.68 7.57
CA LEU A 88 -38.61 -10.24 8.39
C LEU A 88 -39.04 -11.56 9.03
N LYS A 89 -38.22 -12.57 8.92
CA LYS A 89 -38.38 -13.88 9.56
C LYS A 89 -37.10 -14.23 10.29
N GLN A 90 -37.26 -14.87 11.45
CA GLN A 90 -36.13 -15.47 12.15
C GLN A 90 -35.74 -16.78 11.43
N TYR A 91 -34.45 -16.98 11.27
CA TYR A 91 -33.91 -18.17 10.61
C TYR A 91 -33.23 -19.07 11.65
N ASP A 92 -33.67 -20.31 11.78
CA ASP A 92 -33.16 -21.27 12.78
C ASP A 92 -31.65 -21.50 12.63
N GLN A 93 -31.18 -21.57 11.39
CA GLN A 93 -29.73 -21.70 11.10
C GLN A 93 -28.92 -20.55 11.70
N ALA A 94 -29.42 -19.33 11.67
CA ALA A 94 -28.74 -18.17 12.25
C ALA A 94 -28.81 -18.20 13.77
N VAL A 95 -29.95 -18.63 14.34
CA VAL A 95 -30.13 -18.81 15.78
C VAL A 95 -29.16 -19.85 16.33
N GLU A 96 -29.10 -21.04 15.72
CA GLU A 96 -28.19 -22.10 16.17
C GLU A 96 -26.70 -21.69 16.05
N SER A 97 -26.32 -21.01 14.96
CA SER A 97 -24.99 -20.48 14.81
C SER A 97 -24.67 -19.40 15.88
N MET A 98 -25.62 -18.55 16.22
CA MET A 98 -25.47 -17.55 17.29
C MET A 98 -25.33 -18.20 18.67
N LYS A 99 -26.15 -19.21 18.98
CA LYS A 99 -26.03 -20.02 20.22
C LYS A 99 -24.61 -20.58 20.36
N LYS A 100 -24.15 -21.28 19.33
CA LYS A 100 -22.80 -21.86 19.33
C LYS A 100 -21.72 -20.82 19.61
N ARG A 101 -21.78 -19.64 19.02
CA ARG A 101 -20.83 -18.53 19.27
C ARG A 101 -20.90 -18.04 20.70
N LEU A 102 -22.11 -17.91 21.26
CA LEU A 102 -22.27 -17.51 22.66
C LEU A 102 -21.69 -18.57 23.61
N GLU A 103 -21.92 -19.86 23.33
CA GLU A 103 -21.34 -20.96 24.08
C GLU A 103 -19.80 -20.94 24.04
N GLU A 104 -19.20 -20.78 22.85
CA GLU A 104 -17.76 -20.67 22.66
C GLU A 104 -17.15 -19.47 23.40
N ARG A 105 -17.87 -18.32 23.37
CA ARG A 105 -17.39 -17.08 24.01
C ARG A 105 -17.53 -17.06 25.51
N PHE A 106 -18.63 -17.62 26.04
CA PHE A 106 -18.95 -17.50 27.47
C PHE A 106 -18.85 -18.83 28.24
N GLY A 107 -18.54 -19.95 27.56
CA GLY A 107 -18.31 -21.24 28.17
C GLY A 107 -19.55 -21.91 28.80
N ARG A 108 -20.75 -21.48 28.40
CA ARG A 108 -22.04 -22.02 28.92
C ARG A 108 -23.04 -22.23 27.79
N LYS A 109 -23.90 -23.24 27.92
CA LYS A 109 -24.99 -23.50 26.98
C LYS A 109 -26.10 -22.48 27.07
N TYR A 110 -26.73 -22.22 25.96
CA TYR A 110 -27.88 -21.32 25.82
C TYR A 110 -29.06 -22.08 25.21
N ASP A 111 -30.18 -22.12 25.94
CA ASP A 111 -31.42 -22.73 25.40
C ASP A 111 -32.04 -21.83 24.33
N ASP A 112 -31.95 -20.50 24.49
CA ASP A 112 -32.34 -19.49 23.51
C ASP A 112 -31.34 -18.32 23.52
N ILE A 113 -31.33 -17.56 22.42
CA ILE A 113 -30.48 -16.36 22.30
C ILE A 113 -31.17 -15.17 22.99
N PRO A 114 -30.41 -14.24 23.60
CA PRO A 114 -30.96 -13.00 24.16
C PRO A 114 -31.77 -12.21 23.12
N ASP A 115 -32.84 -11.58 23.54
CA ASP A 115 -33.79 -10.88 22.63
C ASP A 115 -33.11 -9.79 21.79
N TYR A 116 -32.12 -9.08 22.34
CA TYR A 116 -31.37 -8.07 21.60
C TYR A 116 -30.50 -8.66 20.47
N LEU A 117 -30.23 -9.96 20.47
CA LEU A 117 -29.54 -10.65 19.38
C LEU A 117 -30.50 -11.31 18.38
N LYS A 118 -31.80 -11.46 18.71
CA LYS A 118 -32.79 -12.05 17.80
C LYS A 118 -32.92 -11.28 16.50
N ILE A 119 -32.74 -9.95 16.55
CA ILE A 119 -32.73 -9.11 15.36
C ILE A 119 -31.61 -9.47 14.39
N GLN A 120 -30.45 -9.89 14.89
CA GLN A 120 -29.33 -10.35 14.06
C GLN A 120 -29.59 -11.69 13.37
N CYS A 121 -30.57 -12.45 13.85
CA CYS A 121 -30.99 -13.72 13.26
C CYS A 121 -32.28 -13.59 12.41
N SER A 122 -32.74 -12.34 12.17
CA SER A 122 -33.96 -12.06 11.41
C SER A 122 -33.63 -11.40 10.08
N PHE A 123 -34.08 -11.96 8.98
CA PHE A 123 -33.81 -11.51 7.61
C PHE A 123 -35.07 -11.47 6.77
N PRO A 124 -35.06 -10.75 5.62
CA PRO A 124 -36.18 -10.79 4.66
C PRO A 124 -36.49 -12.23 4.25
N ALA A 125 -37.76 -12.56 4.18
CA ALA A 125 -38.21 -13.91 3.85
C ALA A 125 -37.66 -14.36 2.47
N GLY A 126 -37.06 -15.54 2.41
CA GLY A 126 -36.45 -16.06 1.19
C GLY A 126 -35.05 -15.57 0.93
N ALA A 127 -34.43 -14.80 1.83
CA ALA A 127 -33.02 -14.44 1.74
C ALA A 127 -32.15 -15.69 1.94
N GLU A 128 -31.08 -15.78 1.18
CA GLU A 128 -29.99 -16.73 1.39
C GLU A 128 -29.09 -16.20 2.50
N ILE A 129 -28.95 -16.94 3.59
CA ILE A 129 -28.14 -16.54 4.73
C ILE A 129 -26.72 -17.02 4.54
N ILE A 130 -25.77 -16.11 4.61
CA ILE A 130 -24.34 -16.39 4.47
C ILE A 130 -23.70 -16.29 5.86
N PRO A 131 -23.16 -17.40 6.41
CA PRO A 131 -22.51 -17.39 7.72
C PRO A 131 -21.24 -16.55 7.68
N ASN A 132 -21.09 -15.64 8.64
CA ASN A 132 -19.87 -14.88 8.79
C ASN A 132 -18.86 -15.69 9.64
N THR A 133 -17.81 -16.20 9.02
CA THR A 133 -16.78 -17.01 9.69
C THR A 133 -15.81 -16.19 10.56
N LYS A 134 -15.82 -14.86 10.42
CA LYS A 134 -14.87 -13.95 11.10
C LYS A 134 -15.51 -13.07 12.18
N GLY A 135 -16.82 -12.92 12.18
CA GLY A 135 -17.52 -12.01 13.09
C GLY A 135 -18.92 -12.48 13.45
N SER A 136 -19.69 -11.61 14.12
CA SER A 136 -21.01 -11.96 14.65
C SER A 136 -22.18 -11.62 13.70
N ALA A 137 -22.00 -10.63 12.81
CA ALA A 137 -23.05 -10.21 11.91
C ALA A 137 -23.16 -11.16 10.71
N PHE A 138 -24.30 -11.79 10.54
CA PHE A 138 -24.57 -12.61 9.35
C PHE A 138 -24.75 -11.73 8.12
N CYS A 139 -24.24 -12.22 7.00
CA CYS A 139 -24.52 -11.68 5.68
C CYS A 139 -25.76 -12.31 5.10
N PHE A 140 -26.37 -11.66 4.13
CA PHE A 140 -27.48 -12.26 3.38
C PHE A 140 -27.50 -11.77 1.94
N LYS A 141 -28.07 -12.62 1.08
CA LYS A 141 -28.28 -12.34 -0.34
C LYS A 141 -29.76 -12.39 -0.68
N ILE A 142 -30.20 -11.46 -1.51
CA ILE A 142 -31.52 -11.46 -2.11
C ILE A 142 -31.37 -11.41 -3.62
N LYS A 143 -32.11 -12.29 -4.32
CA LYS A 143 -32.21 -12.26 -5.77
C LYS A 143 -33.53 -11.62 -6.18
N LYS A 144 -33.48 -10.61 -7.06
CA LYS A 144 -34.65 -9.93 -7.65
C LYS A 144 -34.54 -9.97 -9.17
N GLY A 145 -35.26 -10.88 -9.82
CA GLY A 145 -35.03 -11.17 -11.23
C GLY A 145 -33.60 -11.67 -11.47
N GLU A 146 -32.87 -11.03 -12.38
CA GLU A 146 -31.48 -11.33 -12.66
C GLU A 146 -30.50 -10.60 -11.73
N LYS A 147 -30.98 -9.72 -10.85
CA LYS A 147 -30.15 -8.89 -9.98
C LYS A 147 -29.87 -9.57 -8.65
N ASN A 148 -28.62 -9.45 -8.18
CA ASN A 148 -28.13 -10.03 -6.94
C ASN A 148 -27.78 -8.91 -5.97
N PHE A 149 -28.42 -8.90 -4.81
CA PHE A 149 -28.16 -7.95 -3.73
C PHE A 149 -27.48 -8.69 -2.59
N TYR A 150 -26.29 -8.24 -2.22
CA TYR A 150 -25.50 -8.77 -1.11
C TYR A 150 -25.46 -7.74 0.00
N PHE A 151 -25.74 -8.17 1.22
CA PHE A 151 -25.66 -7.34 2.41
C PHE A 151 -24.58 -7.90 3.34
N LEU A 152 -23.50 -7.17 3.49
CA LEU A 152 -22.27 -7.58 4.17
C LEU A 152 -21.99 -6.68 5.40
N PRO A 153 -21.17 -7.14 6.38
CA PRO A 153 -20.82 -6.33 7.53
C PRO A 153 -20.04 -5.08 7.14
N GLY A 154 -20.10 -4.04 8.00
CA GLY A 154 -19.27 -2.84 7.85
C GLY A 154 -17.80 -3.05 8.24
N VAL A 155 -17.53 -3.99 9.14
CA VAL A 155 -16.18 -4.25 9.68
C VAL A 155 -15.24 -4.80 8.59
N PRO A 156 -14.12 -4.13 8.26
CA PRO A 156 -13.34 -4.43 7.06
C PRO A 156 -12.82 -5.86 6.94
N PHE A 157 -12.34 -6.45 8.02
CA PHE A 157 -11.81 -7.83 7.96
C PHE A 157 -12.92 -8.88 7.78
N GLU A 158 -14.11 -8.64 8.35
CA GLU A 158 -15.29 -9.48 8.14
C GLU A 158 -15.81 -9.34 6.71
N PHE A 159 -15.94 -8.08 6.25
CA PHE A 159 -16.34 -7.77 4.88
C PHE A 159 -15.44 -8.45 3.86
N SER A 160 -14.11 -8.30 3.99
CA SER A 160 -13.15 -8.88 3.05
C SER A 160 -13.30 -10.40 2.93
N ALA A 161 -13.43 -11.10 4.06
CA ALA A 161 -13.60 -12.55 4.04
C ALA A 161 -14.91 -12.96 3.33
N MET A 162 -16.02 -12.29 3.65
CA MET A 162 -17.32 -12.60 3.04
C MET A 162 -17.37 -12.24 1.56
N PHE A 163 -16.73 -11.13 1.18
CA PHE A 163 -16.59 -10.72 -0.21
C PHE A 163 -15.83 -11.78 -1.02
N ASP A 164 -14.67 -12.19 -0.54
CA ASP A 164 -13.80 -13.16 -1.24
C ASP A 164 -14.46 -14.55 -1.36
N GLU A 165 -15.07 -15.05 -0.25
CA GLU A 165 -15.62 -16.40 -0.20
C GLU A 165 -16.94 -16.53 -0.99
N PHE A 166 -17.76 -15.50 -1.08
CA PHE A 166 -19.12 -15.62 -1.62
C PHE A 166 -19.38 -14.69 -2.81
N VAL A 167 -19.14 -13.39 -2.64
CA VAL A 167 -19.52 -12.40 -3.66
C VAL A 167 -18.62 -12.50 -4.89
N LEU A 168 -17.32 -12.54 -4.67
CA LEU A 168 -16.34 -12.62 -5.75
C LEU A 168 -16.49 -13.93 -6.53
N GLU A 169 -16.77 -15.05 -5.85
CA GLU A 169 -17.02 -16.34 -6.51
C GLU A 169 -18.28 -16.33 -7.37
N ASP A 170 -19.35 -15.67 -6.93
CA ASP A 170 -20.56 -15.52 -7.75
C ASP A 170 -20.32 -14.60 -8.96
N ILE A 171 -19.53 -13.53 -8.79
CA ILE A 171 -19.11 -12.65 -9.88
C ILE A 171 -18.25 -13.43 -10.88
N LYS A 172 -17.29 -14.24 -10.43
CA LYS A 172 -16.46 -15.09 -11.29
C LYS A 172 -17.29 -16.05 -12.11
N LYS A 173 -18.28 -16.68 -11.50
CA LYS A 173 -19.23 -17.60 -12.20
C LYS A 173 -20.07 -16.86 -13.25
N ALA A 174 -20.53 -15.66 -12.93
CA ALA A 174 -21.34 -14.86 -13.86
C ALA A 174 -20.52 -14.27 -15.02
N PHE A 175 -19.24 -13.95 -14.77
CA PHE A 175 -18.36 -13.29 -15.74
C PHE A 175 -17.00 -14.01 -15.91
N PRO A 176 -16.96 -15.27 -16.33
CA PRO A 176 -15.73 -16.06 -16.37
C PRO A 176 -14.69 -15.49 -17.33
N ASN A 177 -15.08 -14.69 -18.30
CA ASN A 177 -14.15 -14.06 -19.25
C ASN A 177 -13.48 -12.80 -18.72
N ALA A 178 -14.03 -12.14 -17.69
CA ALA A 178 -13.43 -10.97 -17.08
C ALA A 178 -12.12 -11.30 -16.34
N PHE A 179 -11.97 -12.52 -15.87
CA PHE A 179 -10.79 -13.00 -15.10
C PHE A 179 -9.69 -13.66 -15.98
N LYS A 180 -9.66 -13.35 -17.29
CA LYS A 180 -8.63 -13.83 -18.21
C LYS A 180 -7.51 -12.80 -18.46
N TYR A 181 -7.39 -11.82 -17.61
CA TYR A 181 -6.33 -10.83 -17.67
C TYR A 181 -5.16 -11.19 -16.77
N GLU A 182 -3.99 -10.65 -17.13
CA GLU A 182 -2.78 -10.68 -16.32
C GLU A 182 -2.45 -9.27 -15.90
N GLU A 183 -1.98 -9.13 -14.68
CA GLU A 183 -1.50 -7.88 -14.11
C GLU A 183 -0.01 -7.98 -13.84
N VAL A 184 0.73 -6.96 -14.25
CA VAL A 184 2.15 -6.78 -13.93
C VAL A 184 2.35 -5.42 -13.30
N VAL A 185 3.05 -5.40 -12.18
CA VAL A 185 3.40 -4.18 -11.46
C VAL A 185 4.91 -4.01 -11.46
N PHE A 186 5.39 -2.79 -11.70
CA PHE A 186 6.78 -2.41 -11.52
C PHE A 186 6.87 -1.22 -10.60
N LYS A 187 7.65 -1.34 -9.54
CA LYS A 187 7.99 -0.25 -8.64
C LYS A 187 9.33 0.35 -9.08
N ILE A 188 9.30 1.63 -9.41
CA ILE A 188 10.38 2.32 -10.12
C ILE A 188 10.89 3.48 -9.26
N PHE A 189 12.20 3.60 -9.14
CA PHE A 189 12.89 4.72 -8.50
C PHE A 189 13.94 5.31 -9.44
N GLY A 190 13.97 6.65 -9.54
CA GLY A 190 14.94 7.38 -10.35
C GLY A 190 14.43 7.84 -11.71
N LEU A 191 13.15 7.61 -12.02
CA LEU A 191 12.45 8.16 -13.19
C LEU A 191 11.18 8.91 -12.74
N THR A 192 10.82 9.94 -13.47
CA THR A 192 9.53 10.61 -13.34
C THR A 192 8.43 9.85 -14.10
N GLU A 193 7.17 10.09 -13.74
CA GLU A 193 6.00 9.54 -14.44
C GLU A 193 6.08 9.79 -15.95
N THR A 194 6.32 11.03 -16.38
CA THR A 194 6.44 11.39 -17.79
C THR A 194 7.59 10.66 -18.51
N GLN A 195 8.72 10.44 -17.84
CA GLN A 195 9.83 9.68 -18.44
C GLN A 195 9.44 8.22 -18.64
N ILE A 196 8.77 7.61 -17.66
CA ILE A 196 8.30 6.22 -17.77
C ILE A 196 7.27 6.10 -18.91
N GLU A 197 6.30 7.02 -18.97
CA GLU A 197 5.30 7.07 -20.02
C GLU A 197 5.95 7.15 -21.42
N ASN A 198 6.88 8.07 -21.61
CA ASN A 198 7.61 8.20 -22.88
C ASN A 198 8.36 6.91 -23.28
N TYR A 199 9.01 6.23 -22.33
CA TYR A 199 9.67 4.95 -22.61
C TYR A 199 8.68 3.86 -23.01
N VAL A 200 7.55 3.77 -22.32
CA VAL A 200 6.50 2.80 -22.58
C VAL A 200 5.85 3.03 -23.97
N GLU A 201 5.58 4.29 -24.31
CA GLU A 201 5.05 4.65 -25.64
C GLU A 201 6.01 4.31 -26.79
N GLN A 202 7.30 4.55 -26.60
CA GLN A 202 8.33 4.22 -27.62
C GLN A 202 8.45 2.71 -27.89
N ILE A 203 8.10 1.86 -26.95
CA ILE A 203 8.08 0.40 -27.15
C ILE A 203 6.97 -0.02 -28.14
N GLY A 204 5.89 0.77 -28.21
CA GLY A 204 4.67 0.44 -28.97
C GLY A 204 3.75 -0.50 -28.19
N ILE A 205 2.59 0.02 -27.78
CA ILE A 205 1.61 -0.68 -26.95
C ILE A 205 0.77 -1.62 -27.81
N PRO A 206 0.80 -2.95 -27.60
CA PRO A 206 0.02 -3.89 -28.40
C PRO A 206 -1.46 -3.92 -27.94
N ASP A 207 -2.36 -4.37 -28.82
CA ASP A 207 -3.81 -4.53 -28.54
C ASP A 207 -4.12 -5.51 -27.39
N SER A 208 -3.16 -6.33 -27.00
CA SER A 208 -3.28 -7.20 -25.83
C SER A 208 -3.19 -6.46 -24.50
N VAL A 209 -2.61 -5.26 -24.46
CA VAL A 209 -2.60 -4.38 -23.30
C VAL A 209 -3.93 -3.66 -23.21
N VAL A 210 -4.60 -3.79 -22.08
CA VAL A 210 -5.93 -3.21 -21.83
C VAL A 210 -5.81 -1.89 -21.07
N ARG A 211 -4.83 -1.80 -20.15
CA ARG A 211 -4.62 -0.61 -19.35
C ARG A 211 -3.16 -0.48 -18.93
N ILE A 212 -2.68 0.74 -18.94
CA ILE A 212 -1.45 1.15 -18.29
C ILE A 212 -1.79 2.26 -17.31
N SER A 213 -1.27 2.19 -16.11
CA SER A 213 -1.52 3.18 -15.05
C SER A 213 -0.23 3.52 -14.34
N TYR A 214 -0.05 4.80 -14.06
CA TYR A 214 1.09 5.35 -13.36
C TYR A 214 0.61 5.91 -12.02
N PHE A 215 1.26 5.51 -10.93
CA PHE A 215 0.93 5.96 -9.58
C PHE A 215 2.16 6.59 -8.95
N PRO A 216 2.33 7.91 -9.07
CA PRO A 216 3.44 8.62 -8.44
C PRO A 216 3.26 8.67 -6.92
N SER A 217 4.29 8.28 -6.20
CA SER A 217 4.41 8.39 -4.74
C SER A 217 5.84 8.78 -4.41
N PHE A 218 6.10 10.09 -4.35
CA PHE A 218 7.44 10.63 -4.23
C PHE A 218 8.32 9.90 -3.20
N PRO A 219 9.53 9.47 -3.57
CA PRO A 219 10.22 9.69 -4.85
C PRO A 219 10.08 8.53 -5.84
N GLU A 220 9.09 7.68 -5.68
CA GLU A 220 8.84 6.47 -6.47
C GLU A 220 7.67 6.66 -7.45
N VAL A 221 7.63 5.83 -8.47
CA VAL A 221 6.47 5.66 -9.35
C VAL A 221 6.17 4.17 -9.47
N MET A 222 4.91 3.80 -9.29
CA MET A 222 4.44 2.45 -9.59
C MET A 222 3.81 2.45 -10.99
N LEU A 223 4.36 1.62 -11.87
CA LEU A 223 3.82 1.32 -13.19
C LEU A 223 3.01 0.02 -13.10
N ARG A 224 1.75 0.08 -13.48
CA ARG A 224 0.84 -1.06 -13.50
C ARG A 224 0.36 -1.30 -14.92
N ILE A 225 0.49 -2.53 -15.40
CA ILE A 225 0.12 -2.93 -16.76
C ILE A 225 -0.82 -4.13 -16.67
N ILE A 226 -1.99 -4.00 -17.30
CA ILE A 226 -3.00 -5.05 -17.36
C ILE A 226 -3.24 -5.41 -18.82
N GLY A 227 -3.25 -6.69 -19.11
CA GLY A 227 -3.47 -7.16 -20.46
C GLY A 227 -4.03 -8.58 -20.53
N LYS A 228 -4.44 -8.97 -21.74
CA LYS A 228 -4.88 -10.32 -22.04
C LYS A 228 -3.70 -11.28 -21.98
N LYS A 229 -3.88 -12.49 -21.44
CA LYS A 229 -2.87 -13.55 -21.42
C LYS A 229 -2.53 -14.03 -22.84
N GLN A 230 -1.77 -13.25 -23.57
CA GLN A 230 -1.34 -13.51 -24.95
C GLN A 230 0.16 -13.30 -25.08
N GLN A 231 0.79 -13.92 -26.05
CA GLN A 231 2.22 -13.82 -26.30
C GLN A 231 2.69 -12.36 -26.45
N SER A 232 1.95 -11.55 -27.19
CA SER A 232 2.26 -10.13 -27.42
C SER A 232 2.26 -9.29 -26.13
N PHE A 233 1.45 -9.65 -25.13
CA PHE A 233 1.47 -9.02 -23.81
C PHE A 233 2.78 -9.31 -23.07
N PHE A 234 3.18 -10.58 -23.01
CA PHE A 234 4.42 -10.96 -22.32
C PHE A 234 5.67 -10.41 -23.01
N GLU A 235 5.70 -10.39 -24.35
CA GLU A 235 6.78 -9.74 -25.12
C GLU A 235 6.86 -8.23 -24.84
N PHE A 236 5.73 -7.56 -24.69
CA PHE A 236 5.68 -6.16 -24.29
C PHE A 236 6.23 -5.96 -22.88
N ILE A 237 5.85 -6.79 -21.91
CA ILE A 237 6.37 -6.74 -20.54
C ILE A 237 7.90 -6.92 -20.51
N GLU A 238 8.45 -7.86 -21.28
CA GLU A 238 9.91 -8.03 -21.36
C GLU A 238 10.60 -6.80 -21.96
N LYS A 239 10.05 -6.21 -23.02
CA LYS A 239 10.59 -4.95 -23.56
C LYS A 239 10.55 -3.79 -22.57
N VAL A 240 9.50 -3.71 -21.75
CA VAL A 240 9.43 -2.71 -20.65
C VAL A 240 10.56 -2.98 -19.65
N LYS A 241 10.78 -4.22 -19.24
CA LYS A 241 11.88 -4.59 -18.34
C LYS A 241 13.26 -4.25 -18.95
N ASP A 242 13.46 -4.52 -20.21
CA ASP A 242 14.73 -4.18 -20.90
C ASP A 242 14.98 -2.68 -20.95
N THR A 243 13.91 -1.88 -21.11
CA THR A 243 14.02 -0.43 -21.29
C THR A 243 14.21 0.31 -19.93
N VAL A 244 13.41 -0.05 -18.93
CA VAL A 244 13.42 0.66 -17.64
C VAL A 244 13.96 -0.18 -16.47
N GLY A 245 14.43 -1.39 -16.73
CA GLY A 245 14.79 -2.38 -15.71
C GLY A 245 15.85 -1.92 -14.69
N ASN A 246 16.79 -1.05 -15.10
CA ASN A 246 17.79 -0.48 -14.18
C ASN A 246 17.16 0.39 -13.07
N PHE A 247 15.93 0.86 -13.29
CA PHE A 247 15.17 1.68 -12.35
C PHE A 247 14.12 0.88 -11.58
N ILE A 248 13.80 -0.33 -12.05
CA ILE A 248 12.88 -1.24 -11.35
C ILE A 248 13.59 -1.80 -10.12
N TYR A 249 13.01 -1.58 -8.97
CA TYR A 249 13.53 -2.17 -7.74
C TYR A 249 12.70 -3.37 -7.26
N SER A 250 11.41 -3.46 -7.62
CA SER A 250 10.52 -4.59 -7.28
C SER A 250 9.41 -4.75 -8.31
N ASP A 251 8.94 -5.98 -8.47
CA ASP A 251 7.68 -6.37 -9.14
C ASP A 251 6.61 -6.85 -8.13
N ASP A 252 6.91 -6.80 -6.84
CA ASP A 252 5.96 -7.06 -5.76
C ASP A 252 5.37 -5.74 -5.24
N VAL A 253 4.05 -5.58 -5.35
CA VAL A 253 3.30 -4.39 -4.92
C VAL A 253 3.46 -4.11 -3.42
N ASN A 254 3.68 -5.15 -2.61
CA ASN A 254 3.80 -5.06 -1.16
C ASN A 254 5.21 -4.72 -0.68
N LYS A 255 6.23 -4.82 -1.52
CA LYS A 255 7.62 -4.50 -1.14
C LYS A 255 7.92 -3.03 -1.36
N SER A 256 8.29 -2.32 -0.31
CA SER A 256 8.85 -0.96 -0.40
C SER A 256 10.33 -1.00 -0.82
N PHE A 257 10.87 0.15 -1.22
CA PHE A 257 12.29 0.28 -1.57
C PHE A 257 13.22 -0.12 -0.42
N LYS A 258 12.88 0.30 0.81
CA LYS A 258 13.65 -0.06 2.02
C LYS A 258 13.61 -1.57 2.31
N ASP A 259 12.49 -2.26 2.03
CA ASP A 259 12.39 -3.72 2.19
C ASP A 259 13.34 -4.43 1.24
N VAL A 260 13.41 -4.00 -0.02
CA VAL A 260 14.33 -4.58 -1.01
C VAL A 260 15.79 -4.37 -0.60
N VAL A 261 16.17 -3.16 -0.15
CA VAL A 261 17.53 -2.90 0.34
C VAL A 261 17.85 -3.77 1.56
N SER A 262 16.90 -3.91 2.49
CA SER A 262 17.03 -4.78 3.68
C SER A 262 17.26 -6.23 3.30
N ASP A 263 16.49 -6.76 2.34
CA ASP A 263 16.65 -8.15 1.87
C ASP A 263 18.06 -8.40 1.31
N PHE A 264 18.58 -7.46 0.50
CA PHE A 264 19.94 -7.55 -0.02
C PHE A 264 21.01 -7.45 1.06
N LEU A 265 20.86 -6.55 2.05
CA LEU A 265 21.77 -6.43 3.18
C LEU A 265 21.76 -7.70 4.03
N LYS A 266 20.61 -8.24 4.37
CA LYS A 266 20.49 -9.52 5.09
C LYS A 266 21.17 -10.67 4.34
N LYS A 267 20.92 -10.75 3.02
CA LYS A 267 21.52 -11.80 2.17
C LYS A 267 23.05 -11.69 2.09
N SER A 268 23.57 -10.47 2.02
CA SER A 268 25.00 -10.24 1.90
C SER A 268 25.80 -10.53 3.19
N GLY A 269 25.12 -10.50 4.35
CA GLY A 269 25.76 -10.57 5.66
C GLY A 269 26.60 -9.34 6.03
N LEU A 270 26.59 -8.27 5.23
CA LEU A 270 27.34 -7.05 5.46
C LEU A 270 26.61 -6.11 6.42
N PHE A 271 27.38 -5.48 7.30
CA PHE A 271 26.89 -4.45 8.20
C PHE A 271 27.08 -3.05 7.62
N ILE A 272 26.07 -2.20 7.80
CA ILE A 272 26.05 -0.79 7.39
C ILE A 272 26.00 0.13 8.60
N SER A 273 26.63 1.30 8.48
CA SER A 273 26.51 2.43 9.41
C SER A 273 26.38 3.75 8.66
N VAL A 274 25.87 4.79 9.32
CA VAL A 274 25.57 6.07 8.67
C VAL A 274 26.10 7.27 9.45
N ALA A 275 26.51 8.33 8.73
CA ALA A 275 26.75 9.66 9.26
C ALA A 275 25.86 10.67 8.51
N GLU A 276 24.86 11.20 9.19
CA GLU A 276 23.84 12.06 8.59
C GLU A 276 24.06 13.53 8.95
N SER A 277 24.03 14.39 7.94
CA SER A 277 23.96 15.83 8.17
C SER A 277 22.63 16.39 7.66
N PHE A 278 22.49 16.67 6.35
CA PHE A 278 21.28 17.32 5.85
C PHE A 278 20.02 16.43 5.91
N THR A 279 20.14 15.13 5.87
CA THR A 279 19.03 14.18 6.02
C THR A 279 18.49 14.16 7.46
N GLY A 280 19.37 14.40 8.45
CA GLY A 280 18.98 14.65 9.84
C GLY A 280 18.19 13.51 10.48
N GLY A 281 18.60 12.25 10.26
CA GLY A 281 18.02 11.04 10.81
C GLY A 281 17.06 10.29 9.83
N GLU A 282 16.75 10.86 8.67
CA GLU A 282 15.83 10.23 7.70
C GLU A 282 16.37 8.90 7.18
N LEU A 283 17.69 8.83 6.88
CA LEU A 283 18.33 7.62 6.39
C LEU A 283 18.33 6.52 7.48
N SER A 284 18.70 6.85 8.71
CA SER A 284 18.64 5.93 9.85
C SER A 284 17.21 5.43 10.10
N ASN A 285 16.22 6.33 10.02
CA ASN A 285 14.83 5.99 10.18
C ASN A 285 14.37 4.99 9.10
N MET A 286 14.69 5.24 7.81
CA MET A 286 14.36 4.32 6.73
C MET A 286 14.97 2.93 6.90
N ILE A 287 16.21 2.85 7.41
CA ILE A 287 16.89 1.57 7.67
C ILE A 287 16.18 0.83 8.82
N THR A 288 15.86 1.53 9.90
CA THR A 288 15.31 0.94 11.12
C THR A 288 13.81 0.67 11.08
N ASP A 289 13.08 1.27 10.15
CA ASP A 289 11.66 0.96 9.91
C ASP A 289 11.41 -0.51 9.49
N VAL A 290 12.44 -1.17 8.94
CA VAL A 290 12.31 -2.56 8.51
C VAL A 290 12.63 -3.51 9.67
N ALA A 291 11.70 -4.38 10.01
CA ALA A 291 11.86 -5.36 11.07
C ALA A 291 13.10 -6.24 10.84
N GLY A 292 13.89 -6.42 11.91
CA GLY A 292 15.15 -7.19 11.87
C GLY A 292 16.35 -6.39 11.35
N SER A 293 16.28 -5.06 11.26
CA SER A 293 17.38 -4.19 10.84
C SER A 293 18.64 -4.32 11.70
N SER A 294 18.52 -4.73 12.98
CA SER A 294 19.68 -5.00 13.85
C SER A 294 20.62 -6.09 13.33
N SER A 295 20.19 -6.91 12.37
CA SER A 295 21.03 -7.93 11.75
C SER A 295 22.04 -7.36 10.73
N TYR A 296 21.84 -6.11 10.26
CA TYR A 296 22.71 -5.46 9.29
C TYR A 296 23.03 -3.99 9.61
N PHE A 297 22.31 -3.32 10.50
CA PHE A 297 22.57 -1.93 10.89
C PHE A 297 23.31 -1.86 12.21
N ARG A 298 24.52 -1.27 12.20
CA ARG A 298 25.36 -1.11 13.40
C ARG A 298 25.08 0.16 14.17
N GLY A 299 24.53 1.17 13.50
CA GLY A 299 24.19 2.45 14.09
C GLY A 299 24.48 3.63 13.17
N GLY A 300 24.12 4.82 13.64
CA GLY A 300 24.31 6.07 12.92
C GLY A 300 24.45 7.25 13.84
N GLU A 301 25.00 8.34 13.31
CA GLU A 301 25.18 9.59 14.03
C GLU A 301 24.71 10.78 13.19
N ILE A 302 23.99 11.71 13.83
CA ILE A 302 23.57 12.96 13.21
C ILE A 302 24.64 14.00 13.50
N VAL A 303 25.45 14.34 12.48
CA VAL A 303 26.60 15.24 12.57
C VAL A 303 26.25 16.58 11.88
N TYR A 304 25.37 17.34 12.49
CA TYR A 304 24.75 18.50 11.86
C TYR A 304 25.68 19.72 11.75
N THR A 305 26.59 19.93 12.71
CA THR A 305 27.54 21.03 12.75
C THR A 305 28.94 20.61 12.31
N ALA A 306 29.82 21.58 12.01
CA ALA A 306 31.23 21.32 11.75
C ALA A 306 31.91 20.59 12.93
N ASP A 307 31.67 21.02 14.16
CA ASP A 307 32.26 20.41 15.36
C ASP A 307 31.78 18.97 15.55
N ALA A 308 30.49 18.69 15.27
CA ALA A 308 29.99 17.31 15.32
C ALA A 308 30.66 16.41 14.27
N LYS A 309 30.93 16.93 13.07
CA LYS A 309 31.66 16.21 12.02
C LYS A 309 33.11 15.91 12.45
N ILE A 310 33.78 16.90 13.03
CA ILE A 310 35.14 16.75 13.58
C ILE A 310 35.13 15.73 14.72
N SER A 311 34.14 15.79 15.63
CA SER A 311 34.02 14.84 16.74
C SER A 311 33.79 13.41 16.28
N LEU A 312 33.14 13.21 15.12
CA LEU A 312 32.99 11.88 14.52
C LEU A 312 34.34 11.36 13.94
N GLY A 313 35.22 12.25 13.49
CA GLY A 313 36.51 11.89 12.93
C GLY A 313 36.85 12.54 11.58
N VAL A 314 36.06 13.51 11.14
CA VAL A 314 36.42 14.32 9.94
C VAL A 314 37.56 15.24 10.28
N SER A 315 38.57 15.29 9.41
CA SER A 315 39.74 16.17 9.59
C SER A 315 39.29 17.65 9.59
N LYS A 316 39.85 18.41 10.56
CA LYS A 316 39.65 19.86 10.62
C LYS A 316 40.17 20.56 9.35
N ASP A 317 41.27 20.09 8.81
CA ASP A 317 41.89 20.59 7.55
C ASP A 317 40.93 20.41 6.35
N VAL A 318 40.20 19.28 6.27
CA VAL A 318 39.20 19.05 5.23
C VAL A 318 38.07 20.07 5.33
N ILE A 319 37.56 20.33 6.53
CA ILE A 319 36.47 21.29 6.72
C ILE A 319 36.95 22.74 6.41
N GLU A 320 38.17 23.12 6.83
CA GLU A 320 38.71 24.45 6.58
C GLU A 320 38.97 24.69 5.08
N ARG A 321 39.45 23.68 4.34
CA ARG A 321 39.80 23.81 2.91
C ARG A 321 38.63 23.63 1.95
N PHE A 322 37.73 22.69 2.22
CA PHE A 322 36.69 22.29 1.28
C PHE A 322 35.25 22.60 1.77
N GLY A 323 35.11 22.93 3.06
CA GLY A 323 33.82 23.16 3.70
C GLY A 323 33.14 21.89 4.18
N THR A 324 32.04 22.08 4.88
CA THR A 324 31.23 20.96 5.42
C THR A 324 30.36 20.27 4.37
N VAL A 325 30.16 20.89 3.21
CA VAL A 325 29.36 20.40 2.08
C VAL A 325 30.27 20.21 0.88
N SER A 326 30.96 19.09 0.82
CA SER A 326 31.94 18.78 -0.23
C SER A 326 32.08 17.27 -0.44
N HIS A 327 32.72 16.88 -1.53
CA HIS A 327 33.11 15.48 -1.79
C HIS A 327 34.01 14.93 -0.67
N GLU A 328 35.00 15.70 -0.28
CA GLU A 328 36.02 15.33 0.72
C GLU A 328 35.36 15.12 2.09
N CYS A 329 34.47 16.04 2.50
CA CYS A 329 33.75 15.90 3.76
C CYS A 329 32.81 14.68 3.75
N ALA A 330 32.10 14.42 2.63
CA ALA A 330 31.25 13.25 2.51
C ALA A 330 32.03 11.94 2.58
N GLN A 331 33.20 11.88 1.94
CA GLN A 331 34.07 10.71 1.98
C GLN A 331 34.63 10.43 3.39
N GLU A 332 35.10 11.47 4.08
CA GLU A 332 35.60 11.30 5.45
C GLU A 332 34.49 10.92 6.43
N LEU A 333 33.29 11.49 6.29
CA LEU A 333 32.14 11.10 7.09
C LEU A 333 31.81 9.61 6.91
N ALA A 334 31.83 9.11 5.67
CA ALA A 334 31.56 7.70 5.39
C ALA A 334 32.61 6.78 6.02
N ARG A 335 33.89 7.13 5.92
CA ARG A 335 35.00 6.39 6.59
C ARG A 335 34.83 6.42 8.11
N ALA A 336 34.52 7.60 8.66
CA ALA A 336 34.41 7.78 10.10
C ALA A 336 33.24 6.97 10.66
N ALA A 337 32.10 6.94 9.98
CA ALA A 337 30.96 6.10 10.35
C ALA A 337 31.32 4.61 10.31
N LYS A 338 31.92 4.13 9.21
CA LYS A 338 32.40 2.75 9.08
C LYS A 338 33.32 2.35 10.24
N SER A 339 34.32 3.18 10.52
CA SER A 339 35.30 2.93 11.58
C SER A 339 34.67 2.94 12.99
N LYS A 340 33.87 3.97 13.30
CA LYS A 340 33.27 4.13 14.63
C LYS A 340 32.34 2.97 15.01
N PHE A 341 31.50 2.56 14.08
CA PHE A 341 30.51 1.51 14.31
C PHE A 341 31.01 0.11 13.93
N LYS A 342 32.24 -0.02 13.43
CA LYS A 342 32.83 -1.29 13.00
C LYS A 342 31.93 -2.03 12.01
N SER A 343 31.45 -1.32 11.02
CA SER A 343 30.63 -1.84 9.93
C SER A 343 31.46 -2.14 8.69
N ASP A 344 30.91 -2.90 7.74
CA ASP A 344 31.54 -3.20 6.47
C ASP A 344 31.36 -2.05 5.48
N ILE A 345 30.20 -1.37 5.56
CA ILE A 345 29.85 -0.23 4.71
C ILE A 345 29.56 0.96 5.60
N GLY A 346 30.19 2.10 5.28
CA GLY A 346 29.86 3.40 5.87
C GLY A 346 29.17 4.28 4.84
N LEU A 347 28.03 4.88 5.19
CA LEU A 347 27.33 5.87 4.36
C LEU A 347 27.40 7.24 5.02
N SER A 348 27.39 8.29 4.21
CA SER A 348 27.26 9.64 4.71
C SER A 348 26.38 10.51 3.82
N THR A 349 25.79 11.54 4.41
CA THR A 349 25.05 12.57 3.70
C THR A 349 25.45 13.94 4.22
N THR A 350 25.85 14.85 3.32
CA THR A 350 26.10 16.26 3.65
C THR A 350 25.53 17.15 2.53
N GLY A 351 24.95 18.33 2.88
CA GLY A 351 24.31 19.15 1.86
C GLY A 351 23.58 20.36 2.40
N VAL A 352 23.08 21.18 1.48
CA VAL A 352 22.29 22.39 1.73
C VAL A 352 20.83 22.14 1.46
N ALA A 353 20.07 21.79 2.49
CA ALA A 353 18.63 21.56 2.34
C ALA A 353 17.80 22.84 2.16
N GLY A 354 18.39 24.00 2.47
CA GLY A 354 17.73 25.31 2.34
C GLY A 354 16.85 25.68 3.54
N PRO A 355 16.18 26.88 3.51
CA PRO A 355 16.05 27.77 2.33
C PRO A 355 17.30 28.58 2.00
N ASP A 356 18.17 28.83 2.97
CA ASP A 356 19.34 29.71 2.82
C ASP A 356 20.54 28.97 2.23
N LYS A 357 21.44 29.74 1.63
CA LYS A 357 22.75 29.25 1.19
C LYS A 357 23.63 28.91 2.39
N LEU A 358 24.49 27.93 2.22
CA LEU A 358 25.52 27.56 3.18
C LEU A 358 26.88 27.49 2.47
N GLU A 359 27.91 28.18 3.02
CA GLU A 359 29.25 28.20 2.43
C GLU A 359 29.27 28.63 0.95
N GLY A 360 28.39 29.60 0.58
CA GLY A 360 28.21 30.04 -0.80
C GLY A 360 27.47 29.08 -1.73
N LYS A 361 27.12 27.88 -1.27
CA LYS A 361 26.45 26.82 -2.04
C LYS A 361 24.92 26.99 -1.97
N ASN A 362 24.27 26.70 -3.10
CA ASN A 362 22.82 26.87 -3.23
C ASN A 362 22.06 25.75 -2.52
N PRO A 363 20.83 26.03 -2.00
CA PRO A 363 19.90 25.00 -1.58
C PRO A 363 19.66 23.99 -2.69
N GLY A 364 19.60 22.71 -2.34
CA GLY A 364 19.45 21.61 -3.28
C GLY A 364 20.72 20.84 -3.58
N LEU A 365 21.90 21.40 -3.32
CA LEU A 365 23.18 20.72 -3.48
C LEU A 365 23.46 19.81 -2.28
N PHE A 366 23.79 18.54 -2.54
CA PHE A 366 24.23 17.63 -1.51
C PHE A 366 25.17 16.55 -2.06
N TYR A 367 25.91 15.95 -1.14
CA TYR A 367 26.84 14.86 -1.42
C TYR A 367 26.49 13.64 -0.58
N ILE A 368 26.63 12.47 -1.19
CA ILE A 368 26.53 11.18 -0.52
C ILE A 368 27.88 10.50 -0.61
N GLY A 369 28.47 10.13 0.53
CA GLY A 369 29.70 9.35 0.59
C GLY A 369 29.40 7.88 0.90
N ILE A 370 30.21 6.98 0.34
CA ILE A 370 30.18 5.55 0.65
C ILE A 370 31.61 5.05 0.83
N ALA A 371 31.85 4.37 1.95
CA ALA A 371 33.08 3.58 2.23
C ALA A 371 32.72 2.10 2.09
N TYR A 372 33.34 1.42 1.15
CA TYR A 372 33.11 0.02 0.83
C TYR A 372 33.84 -0.96 1.75
N PRO A 373 33.54 -2.28 1.70
CA PRO A 373 34.24 -3.29 2.48
C PRO A 373 35.74 -3.39 2.16
N ASP A 374 36.16 -3.08 0.93
CA ASP A 374 37.53 -3.07 0.44
C ASP A 374 38.27 -1.74 0.69
N ASP A 375 37.77 -0.91 1.59
CA ASP A 375 38.27 0.40 1.99
C ASP A 375 38.33 1.48 0.88
N ARG A 376 37.81 1.19 -0.32
CA ARG A 376 37.52 2.23 -1.31
C ARG A 376 36.50 3.18 -0.76
N VAL A 377 36.61 4.46 -1.10
CA VAL A 377 35.62 5.48 -0.73
C VAL A 377 35.29 6.32 -1.92
N GLU A 378 34.05 6.49 -2.15
CA GLU A 378 33.48 7.29 -3.25
C GLU A 378 32.53 8.33 -2.70
N SER A 379 32.27 9.36 -3.47
CA SER A 379 31.22 10.34 -3.19
C SER A 379 30.53 10.78 -4.47
N PHE A 380 29.24 11.06 -4.35
CA PHE A 380 28.34 11.42 -5.44
C PHE A 380 27.73 12.78 -5.15
N GLU A 381 27.76 13.68 -6.14
CA GLU A 381 27.14 15.00 -6.07
C GLU A 381 25.75 14.95 -6.70
N PHE A 382 24.80 15.63 -6.04
CA PHE A 382 23.44 15.77 -6.52
C PHE A 382 22.94 17.20 -6.34
N PHE A 383 22.07 17.63 -7.27
CA PHE A 383 21.39 18.90 -7.18
C PHE A 383 19.91 18.75 -7.55
N PHE A 384 19.01 19.07 -6.59
CA PHE A 384 17.55 19.04 -6.83
C PHE A 384 16.88 20.22 -6.12
N ASN A 385 16.08 20.99 -6.87
CA ASN A 385 15.31 22.08 -6.32
C ASN A 385 13.85 21.65 -6.03
N ILE A 386 13.64 20.86 -4.96
CA ILE A 386 12.36 20.22 -4.62
C ILE A 386 11.87 20.52 -3.20
N GLY A 387 12.48 21.50 -2.55
CA GLY A 387 12.18 21.89 -1.17
C GLY A 387 12.80 20.94 -0.13
N ARG A 388 13.05 21.52 1.06
CA ARG A 388 13.82 20.90 2.16
C ARG A 388 13.31 19.50 2.56
N LYS A 389 11.98 19.33 2.74
CA LYS A 389 11.41 18.05 3.19
C LYS A 389 11.65 16.94 2.16
N ASN A 390 11.31 17.22 0.91
CA ASN A 390 11.49 16.25 -0.18
C ASN A 390 12.97 15.96 -0.45
N LEU A 391 13.83 16.96 -0.31
CA LEU A 391 15.28 16.80 -0.51
C LEU A 391 15.88 15.82 0.51
N LYS A 392 15.47 15.89 1.79
CA LYS A 392 15.92 14.94 2.83
C LYS A 392 15.51 13.51 2.51
N VAL A 393 14.25 13.31 2.13
CA VAL A 393 13.72 11.99 1.73
C VAL A 393 14.48 11.47 0.50
N LEU A 394 14.62 12.27 -0.56
CA LEU A 394 15.33 11.86 -1.77
C LEU A 394 16.80 11.52 -1.49
N GLY A 395 17.46 12.29 -0.63
CA GLY A 395 18.84 12.03 -0.24
C GLY A 395 19.01 10.69 0.47
N ALA A 396 18.08 10.31 1.34
CA ALA A 396 18.07 9.02 2.00
C ALA A 396 17.83 7.87 1.01
N TYR A 397 16.87 8.03 0.07
CA TYR A 397 16.64 7.06 -1.00
C TYR A 397 17.87 6.86 -1.90
N LEU A 398 18.52 7.96 -2.33
CA LEU A 398 19.73 7.87 -3.17
C LEU A 398 20.89 7.21 -2.45
N ALA A 399 21.06 7.47 -1.15
CA ALA A 399 22.06 6.81 -0.33
C ALA A 399 21.82 5.28 -0.29
N LEU A 400 20.60 4.86 -0.05
CA LEU A 400 20.24 3.44 -0.08
C LEU A 400 20.33 2.83 -1.49
N LYS A 401 20.06 3.60 -2.54
CA LYS A 401 20.20 3.15 -3.94
C LYS A 401 21.67 2.84 -4.28
N ILE A 402 22.60 3.66 -3.83
CA ILE A 402 24.04 3.42 -4.02
C ILE A 402 24.45 2.10 -3.36
N VAL A 403 23.96 1.82 -2.14
CA VAL A 403 24.20 0.53 -1.47
C VAL A 403 23.57 -0.63 -2.26
N LEU A 404 22.31 -0.49 -2.67
CA LEU A 404 21.62 -1.52 -3.45
C LEU A 404 22.35 -1.87 -4.74
N ASP A 405 22.85 -0.84 -5.46
CA ASP A 405 23.59 -1.04 -6.70
C ASP A 405 24.93 -1.74 -6.46
N PHE A 406 25.60 -1.43 -5.36
CA PHE A 406 26.80 -2.15 -4.95
C PHE A 406 26.50 -3.63 -4.64
N LEU A 407 25.47 -3.90 -3.84
CA LEU A 407 25.10 -5.26 -3.46
C LEU A 407 24.65 -6.10 -4.67
N LYS A 408 23.87 -5.52 -5.59
CA LYS A 408 23.45 -6.21 -6.83
C LYS A 408 24.65 -6.59 -7.72
N LYS A 409 25.69 -5.76 -7.77
CA LYS A 409 26.91 -6.07 -8.52
C LYS A 409 27.74 -7.18 -7.87
N THR A 410 27.70 -7.28 -6.55
CA THR A 410 28.46 -8.29 -5.78
C THR A 410 27.75 -9.65 -5.82
N ASP A 411 26.41 -9.69 -5.85
CA ASP A 411 25.61 -10.92 -5.93
C ASP A 411 25.67 -11.60 -7.30
N ARG A 412 26.12 -10.88 -8.35
CA ARG A 412 26.30 -11.42 -9.73
C ARG A 412 27.67 -12.04 -9.98
N LYS A 413 28.59 -11.94 -9.02
CA LYS A 413 29.93 -12.56 -9.08
C LYS A 413 29.96 -13.84 -8.26
#